data_3451b952c500d4bf3af86d1f5d734dbd
#
_entry.id   3451b952c500d4bf3af86d1f5d734dbd
#
_cell.length_a   1.000
_cell.length_b   1.000
_cell.length_c   1.000
_cell.angle_alpha   90.00
_cell.angle_beta   90.00
_cell.angle_gamma   90.00
#
_symmetry.space_group_name_H-M   'P 1'
#
loop_
_entity.id
_entity.type
_entity.pdbx_description
1 polymer ?
#
loop_
_entity_poly.entity_id
_entity_poly.type
_entity_poly.pdbx_seq_one_letter_code
_entity_poly.pdbx_strand_id
1 'polypeptide(L)'
;EINPDDINLLLSEADLYIKLGDRTKFKELMQLAVEKDPNNAILYYNLGVINGEQGDLELAKEFYLKALELDNTYTATYLNLVGLILEGEGPIVEEMNKLVTSRKRSDLDKYDQLEEQRVGLYKECLPYLEKLIEIDPNNIEAIKTAKNIYYTIDDIDKFKEMNTKLQELEN
;
A
#
# COMPACT_ATOMS: atom_id res chain seq x y z
N GLU A 1 30.70 8.03 26.11
CA GLU A 1 30.11 9.17 25.39
C GLU A 1 29.05 8.58 24.46
N ILE A 2 27.80 9.02 24.60
CA ILE A 2 26.74 8.64 23.67
C ILE A 2 27.02 9.39 22.37
N ASN A 3 27.30 8.66 21.28
CA ASN A 3 27.49 9.26 19.98
C ASN A 3 26.13 9.74 19.45
N PRO A 4 25.85 11.05 19.32
CA PRO A 4 24.57 11.55 18.81
C PRO A 4 24.34 11.22 17.33
N ASP A 5 25.37 10.69 16.66
CA ASP A 5 25.33 10.26 15.26
C ASP A 5 25.09 8.75 15.10
N ASP A 6 24.87 8.03 16.20
CA ASP A 6 24.57 6.60 16.15
C ASP A 6 23.12 6.37 15.71
N ILE A 7 22.97 5.89 14.50
CA ILE A 7 21.65 5.57 13.91
C ILE A 7 20.88 4.53 14.75
N ASN A 8 21.57 3.58 15.39
CA ASN A 8 20.91 2.57 16.22
C ASN A 8 20.31 3.20 17.46
N LEU A 9 20.94 4.25 17.99
CA LEU A 9 20.39 5.02 19.11
C LEU A 9 19.13 5.78 18.68
N LEU A 10 19.17 6.43 17.53
CA LEU A 10 17.98 7.11 16.95
C LEU A 10 16.82 6.14 16.73
N LEU A 11 17.08 4.96 16.18
CA LEU A 11 16.06 3.94 15.96
C LEU A 11 15.50 3.40 17.28
N SER A 12 16.36 3.19 18.28
CA SER A 12 15.92 2.73 19.60
C SER A 12 15.06 3.78 20.32
N GLU A 13 15.41 5.06 20.18
CA GLU A 13 14.62 6.17 20.70
C GLU A 13 13.28 6.30 19.96
N ALA A 14 13.27 6.14 18.66
CA ALA A 14 12.06 6.14 17.84
C ALA A 14 11.10 5.01 18.24
N ASP A 15 11.59 3.79 18.43
CA ASP A 15 10.82 2.65 18.95
C ASP A 15 10.16 2.93 20.30
N LEU A 16 10.83 3.70 21.15
CA LEU A 16 10.26 4.12 22.42
C LEU A 16 9.09 5.08 22.21
N TYR A 17 9.24 6.08 21.33
CA TYR A 17 8.18 7.04 21.07
C TYR A 17 6.94 6.40 20.40
N ILE A 18 7.13 5.41 19.50
CA ILE A 18 5.98 4.67 18.95
C ILE A 18 5.22 3.91 20.03
N LYS A 19 5.92 3.28 20.99
CA LYS A 19 5.32 2.60 22.15
C LYS A 19 4.60 3.56 23.09
N LEU A 20 5.06 4.80 23.20
CA LEU A 20 4.42 5.87 23.97
C LEU A 20 3.27 6.55 23.23
N GLY A 21 3.05 6.22 21.96
CA GLY A 21 2.02 6.83 21.10
C GLY A 21 2.40 8.22 20.58
N ASP A 22 3.65 8.67 20.77
CA ASP A 22 4.15 9.95 20.26
C ASP A 22 4.65 9.82 18.81
N ARG A 23 3.69 9.80 17.88
CA ARG A 23 3.95 9.67 16.46
C ARG A 23 4.73 10.84 15.88
N THR A 24 4.57 12.04 16.45
CA THR A 24 5.30 13.24 16.00
C THR A 24 6.79 13.08 16.26
N LYS A 25 7.14 12.68 17.48
CA LYS A 25 8.55 12.43 17.84
C LYS A 25 9.15 11.27 17.06
N PHE A 26 8.40 10.20 16.86
CA PHE A 26 8.83 9.09 15.99
C PHE A 26 9.16 9.58 14.58
N LYS A 27 8.28 10.37 13.96
CA LYS A 27 8.47 10.92 12.61
C LYS A 27 9.73 11.80 12.53
N GLU A 28 9.92 12.72 13.50
CA GLU A 28 11.11 13.57 13.57
C GLU A 28 12.42 12.74 13.63
N LEU A 29 12.44 11.70 14.44
CA LEU A 29 13.61 10.83 14.58
C LEU A 29 13.85 9.98 13.32
N MET A 30 12.81 9.50 12.67
CA MET A 30 12.93 8.80 11.39
C MET A 30 13.48 9.70 10.28
N GLN A 31 13.05 10.96 10.21
CA GLN A 31 13.59 11.93 9.27
C GLN A 31 15.07 12.19 9.50
N LEU A 32 15.46 12.36 10.77
CA LEU A 32 16.87 12.52 11.14
C LEU A 32 17.70 11.25 10.82
N ALA A 33 17.12 10.06 10.98
CA ALA A 33 17.77 8.80 10.62
C ALA A 33 18.00 8.71 9.10
N VAL A 34 17.02 9.14 8.28
CA VAL A 34 17.15 9.22 6.82
C VAL A 34 18.26 10.18 6.38
N GLU A 35 18.45 11.33 7.07
CA GLU A 35 19.56 12.23 6.77
C GLU A 35 20.92 11.57 7.00
N LYS A 36 21.02 10.65 7.97
CA LYS A 36 22.25 9.92 8.29
C LYS A 36 22.47 8.68 7.41
N ASP A 37 21.40 8.00 7.03
CA ASP A 37 21.44 6.80 6.18
C ASP A 37 20.37 6.88 5.08
N PRO A 38 20.61 7.68 4.02
CA PRO A 38 19.62 7.94 2.96
C PRO A 38 19.37 6.74 2.04
N ASN A 39 20.12 5.65 2.18
CA ASN A 39 19.95 4.44 1.38
C ASN A 39 19.28 3.30 2.14
N ASN A 40 18.75 3.55 3.32
CA ASN A 40 18.11 2.53 4.14
C ASN A 40 16.60 2.45 3.84
N ALA A 41 16.21 1.44 3.09
CA ALA A 41 14.81 1.21 2.68
C ALA A 41 13.84 1.13 3.87
N ILE A 42 14.28 0.57 5.01
CA ILE A 42 13.42 0.40 6.19
C ILE A 42 13.02 1.75 6.79
N LEU A 43 13.89 2.76 6.75
CA LEU A 43 13.57 4.10 7.24
C LEU A 43 12.45 4.74 6.43
N TYR A 44 12.52 4.62 5.12
CA TYR A 44 11.46 5.12 4.23
C TYR A 44 10.16 4.33 4.38
N TYR A 45 10.25 3.01 4.54
CA TYR A 45 9.08 2.20 4.86
C TYR A 45 8.38 2.70 6.14
N ASN A 46 9.13 2.92 7.22
CA ASN A 46 8.59 3.42 8.49
C ASN A 46 7.98 4.82 8.37
N LEU A 47 8.60 5.71 7.58
CA LEU A 47 8.02 7.01 7.25
C LEU A 47 6.73 6.87 6.44
N GLY A 48 6.65 5.90 5.52
CA GLY A 48 5.44 5.57 4.81
C GLY A 48 4.31 5.16 5.75
N VAL A 49 4.59 4.22 6.67
CA VAL A 49 3.61 3.76 7.67
C VAL A 49 3.06 4.92 8.50
N ILE A 50 3.94 5.72 9.11
CA ILE A 50 3.50 6.78 10.03
C ILE A 50 2.73 7.91 9.32
N ASN A 51 3.10 8.24 8.07
CA ASN A 51 2.37 9.25 7.29
C ASN A 51 1.00 8.70 6.84
N GLY A 52 0.91 7.43 6.45
CA GLY A 52 -0.37 6.77 6.16
C GLY A 52 -1.31 6.79 7.37
N GLU A 53 -0.83 6.41 8.54
CA GLU A 53 -1.61 6.47 9.79
C GLU A 53 -2.05 7.90 10.20
N GLN A 54 -1.34 8.92 9.75
CA GLN A 54 -1.70 10.34 9.94
C GLN A 54 -2.67 10.86 8.88
N GLY A 55 -2.98 10.05 7.85
CA GLY A 55 -3.84 10.42 6.73
C GLY A 55 -3.12 11.21 5.63
N ASP A 56 -1.79 11.31 5.68
CA ASP A 56 -0.98 11.96 4.64
C ASP A 56 -0.61 10.92 3.55
N LEU A 57 -1.66 10.49 2.81
CA LEU A 57 -1.59 9.33 1.93
C LEU A 57 -0.61 9.52 0.76
N GLU A 58 -0.55 10.73 0.20
CA GLU A 58 0.37 11.02 -0.91
C GLU A 58 1.84 10.90 -0.46
N LEU A 59 2.17 11.50 0.70
CA LEU A 59 3.53 11.41 1.25
C LEU A 59 3.88 9.98 1.67
N ALA A 60 2.92 9.24 2.21
CA ALA A 60 3.10 7.83 2.53
C ALA A 60 3.44 7.01 1.27
N LYS A 61 2.73 7.26 0.17
CA LYS A 61 2.98 6.62 -1.13
C LYS A 61 4.39 6.93 -1.65
N GLU A 62 4.81 8.21 -1.60
CA GLU A 62 6.16 8.60 -1.99
C GLU A 62 7.23 7.84 -1.20
N PHE A 63 7.07 7.72 0.11
CA PHE A 63 8.00 7.00 0.97
C PHE A 63 8.02 5.49 0.70
N TYR A 64 6.87 4.84 0.47
CA TYR A 64 6.84 3.44 0.08
C TYR A 64 7.52 3.20 -1.27
N LEU A 65 7.29 4.05 -2.27
CA LEU A 65 7.96 3.97 -3.56
C LEU A 65 9.47 4.14 -3.42
N LYS A 66 9.93 5.07 -2.56
CA LYS A 66 11.36 5.24 -2.27
C LYS A 66 11.95 4.01 -1.57
N ALA A 67 11.23 3.40 -0.64
CA ALA A 67 11.66 2.16 0.00
C ALA A 67 11.84 1.03 -1.04
N LEU A 68 10.89 0.88 -1.98
CA LEU A 68 10.97 -0.12 -3.06
C LEU A 68 12.06 0.17 -4.10
N GLU A 69 12.38 1.45 -4.33
CA GLU A 69 13.53 1.83 -5.17
C GLU A 69 14.86 1.37 -4.55
N LEU A 70 14.98 1.46 -3.23
CA LEU A 70 16.17 1.09 -2.47
C LEU A 70 16.28 -0.42 -2.21
N ASP A 71 15.14 -1.06 -1.92
CA ASP A 71 15.05 -2.51 -1.73
C ASP A 71 13.73 -3.06 -2.31
N ASN A 72 13.79 -3.55 -3.53
CA ASN A 72 12.66 -4.12 -4.23
C ASN A 72 12.29 -5.55 -3.77
N THR A 73 12.95 -6.07 -2.74
CA THR A 73 12.62 -7.35 -2.11
C THR A 73 11.89 -7.21 -0.79
N TYR A 74 11.69 -5.99 -0.30
CA TYR A 74 11.02 -5.73 0.98
C TYR A 74 9.50 -5.88 0.86
N THR A 75 9.01 -7.09 1.04
CA THR A 75 7.63 -7.53 0.77
C THR A 75 6.56 -6.74 1.52
N ALA A 76 6.83 -6.33 2.78
CA ALA A 76 5.88 -5.55 3.59
C ALA A 76 5.51 -4.21 2.92
N THR A 77 6.45 -3.60 2.19
CA THR A 77 6.20 -2.32 1.52
C THR A 77 5.18 -2.47 0.39
N TYR A 78 5.20 -3.57 -0.36
CA TYR A 78 4.22 -3.84 -1.42
C TYR A 78 2.80 -3.94 -0.87
N LEU A 79 2.60 -4.69 0.23
CA LEU A 79 1.28 -4.85 0.85
C LEU A 79 0.74 -3.51 1.37
N ASN A 80 1.58 -2.75 2.06
CA ASN A 80 1.16 -1.44 2.58
C ASN A 80 0.88 -0.43 1.47
N LEU A 81 1.67 -0.42 0.40
CA LEU A 81 1.44 0.44 -0.76
C LEU A 81 0.12 0.08 -1.46
N VAL A 82 -0.15 -1.21 -1.67
CA VAL A 82 -1.43 -1.68 -2.25
C VAL A 82 -2.59 -1.30 -1.33
N GLY A 83 -2.47 -1.53 -0.02
CA GLY A 83 -3.49 -1.13 0.95
C GLY A 83 -3.79 0.37 0.88
N LEU A 84 -2.75 1.20 0.83
CA LEU A 84 -2.86 2.66 0.71
C LEU A 84 -3.59 3.08 -0.58
N ILE A 85 -3.27 2.48 -1.73
CA ILE A 85 -3.94 2.77 -3.01
C ILE A 85 -5.43 2.38 -2.91
N LEU A 86 -5.73 1.22 -2.32
CA LEU A 86 -7.10 0.73 -2.18
C LEU A 86 -7.95 1.53 -1.17
N GLU A 87 -7.36 2.31 -0.26
CA GLU A 87 -8.12 3.25 0.57
C GLU A 87 -8.92 4.26 -0.26
N GLY A 88 -8.43 4.61 -1.46
CA GLY A 88 -9.14 5.46 -2.41
C GLY A 88 -10.44 4.85 -2.96
N GLU A 89 -10.66 3.54 -2.82
CA GLU A 89 -11.87 2.87 -3.33
C GLU A 89 -13.13 3.25 -2.54
N GLY A 90 -13.01 3.37 -1.21
CA GLY A 90 -14.16 3.59 -0.32
C GLY A 90 -15.04 4.77 -0.72
N PRO A 91 -14.50 5.98 -0.90
CA PRO A 91 -15.26 7.15 -1.35
C PRO A 91 -15.91 6.98 -2.73
N ILE A 92 -15.22 6.28 -3.65
CA ILE A 92 -15.76 6.00 -5.00
C ILE A 92 -16.99 5.11 -4.91
N VAL A 93 -16.88 3.99 -4.17
CA VAL A 93 -17.99 3.04 -3.97
C VAL A 93 -19.16 3.69 -3.25
N GLU A 94 -18.91 4.53 -2.24
CA GLU A 94 -19.97 5.27 -1.56
C GLU A 94 -20.76 6.17 -2.52
N GLU A 95 -20.07 6.87 -3.41
CA GLU A 95 -20.73 7.74 -4.39
C GLU A 95 -21.45 6.92 -5.47
N MET A 96 -20.88 5.82 -5.94
CA MET A 96 -21.53 4.88 -6.88
C MET A 96 -22.84 4.34 -6.30
N ASN A 97 -22.86 3.97 -5.01
CA ASN A 97 -24.05 3.46 -4.34
C ASN A 97 -25.20 4.47 -4.29
N LYS A 98 -24.91 5.79 -4.24
CA LYS A 98 -25.93 6.85 -4.31
C LYS A 98 -26.56 6.93 -5.69
N LEU A 99 -25.86 6.51 -6.72
CA LEU A 99 -26.27 6.63 -8.14
C LEU A 99 -26.91 5.36 -8.70
N VAL A 100 -26.67 4.19 -8.12
CA VAL A 100 -27.04 2.86 -8.66
C VAL A 100 -28.51 2.69 -9.00
N THR A 101 -29.41 3.40 -8.33
CA THR A 101 -30.86 3.33 -8.58
C THR A 101 -31.39 4.46 -9.48
N SER A 102 -30.53 5.41 -9.86
CA SER A 102 -30.93 6.55 -10.69
C SER A 102 -31.16 6.11 -12.14
N ARG A 103 -32.13 6.76 -12.78
CA ARG A 103 -32.42 6.59 -14.22
C ARG A 103 -32.08 7.84 -15.03
N LYS A 104 -31.49 8.86 -14.39
CA LYS A 104 -31.08 10.08 -15.07
C LYS A 104 -29.80 9.84 -15.85
N ARG A 105 -29.73 10.35 -17.07
CA ARG A 105 -28.56 10.18 -17.94
C ARG A 105 -27.29 10.71 -17.30
N SER A 106 -27.34 11.89 -16.66
CA SER A 106 -26.19 12.47 -15.95
C SER A 106 -25.65 11.60 -14.84
N ASP A 107 -26.53 10.88 -14.13
CA ASP A 107 -26.15 10.04 -13.00
C ASP A 107 -25.53 8.73 -13.49
N LEU A 108 -26.02 8.21 -14.64
CA LEU A 108 -25.40 7.06 -15.31
C LEU A 108 -24.01 7.40 -15.83
N ASP A 109 -23.86 8.55 -16.51
CA ASP A 109 -22.57 9.00 -17.03
C ASP A 109 -21.56 9.22 -15.85
N LYS A 110 -22.03 9.70 -14.70
CA LYS A 110 -21.20 9.83 -13.49
C LYS A 110 -20.83 8.48 -12.88
N TYR A 111 -21.76 7.54 -12.86
CA TYR A 111 -21.50 6.17 -12.39
C TYR A 111 -20.40 5.51 -13.23
N ASP A 112 -20.48 5.63 -14.56
CA ASP A 112 -19.46 5.07 -15.48
C ASP A 112 -18.08 5.70 -15.23
N GLN A 113 -18.01 7.01 -14.99
CA GLN A 113 -16.75 7.69 -14.64
C GLN A 113 -16.16 7.20 -13.29
N LEU A 114 -17.00 6.96 -12.30
CA LEU A 114 -16.57 6.42 -11.00
C LEU A 114 -16.06 4.98 -11.14
N GLU A 115 -16.72 4.18 -11.97
CA GLU A 115 -16.25 2.81 -12.27
C GLU A 115 -14.89 2.83 -12.99
N GLU A 116 -14.67 3.74 -13.93
CA GLU A 116 -13.36 3.93 -14.58
C GLU A 116 -12.28 4.32 -13.56
N GLN A 117 -12.60 5.21 -12.60
CA GLN A 117 -11.67 5.59 -11.53
C GLN A 117 -11.33 4.40 -10.64
N ARG A 118 -12.34 3.62 -10.25
CA ARG A 118 -12.17 2.41 -9.44
C ARG A 118 -11.29 1.37 -10.15
N VAL A 119 -11.55 1.12 -11.42
CA VAL A 119 -10.71 0.24 -12.25
C VAL A 119 -9.28 0.79 -12.38
N GLY A 120 -9.12 2.11 -12.42
CA GLY A 120 -7.81 2.77 -12.40
C GLY A 120 -7.00 2.41 -11.16
N LEU A 121 -7.59 2.51 -9.95
CA LEU A 121 -6.94 2.11 -8.69
C LEU A 121 -6.52 0.63 -8.71
N TYR A 122 -7.38 -0.24 -9.21
CA TYR A 122 -7.07 -1.67 -9.29
C TYR A 122 -5.90 -1.96 -10.24
N LYS A 123 -5.89 -1.33 -11.41
CA LYS A 123 -4.77 -1.46 -12.35
C LYS A 123 -3.47 -0.91 -11.81
N GLU A 124 -3.53 0.12 -10.97
CA GLU A 124 -2.35 0.65 -10.27
C GLU A 124 -1.78 -0.33 -9.25
N CYS A 125 -2.63 -1.12 -8.56
CA CYS A 125 -2.19 -2.12 -7.58
C CYS A 125 -1.49 -3.32 -8.22
N LEU A 126 -1.90 -3.73 -9.43
CA LEU A 126 -1.48 -5.00 -10.04
C LEU A 126 0.03 -5.17 -10.19
N PRO A 127 0.82 -4.19 -10.67
CA PRO A 127 2.27 -4.34 -10.78
C PRO A 127 2.96 -4.65 -9.45
N TYR A 128 2.46 -4.07 -8.36
CA TYR A 128 2.98 -4.29 -7.01
C TYR A 128 2.62 -5.68 -6.48
N LEU A 129 1.39 -6.13 -6.71
CA LEU A 129 0.93 -7.46 -6.32
C LEU A 129 1.63 -8.55 -7.13
N GLU A 130 1.76 -8.39 -8.45
CA GLU A 130 2.49 -9.33 -9.31
C GLU A 130 3.96 -9.45 -8.88
N LYS A 131 4.61 -8.31 -8.57
CA LYS A 131 5.99 -8.32 -8.09
C LYS A 131 6.12 -8.98 -6.72
N LEU A 132 5.18 -8.73 -5.81
CA LEU A 132 5.15 -9.39 -4.51
C LEU A 132 4.97 -10.90 -4.65
N ILE A 133 4.07 -11.37 -5.52
CA ILE A 133 3.84 -12.80 -5.80
C ILE A 133 5.07 -13.44 -6.49
N GLU A 134 5.83 -12.69 -7.27
CA GLU A 134 7.12 -13.16 -7.83
C GLU A 134 8.17 -13.39 -6.73
N ILE A 135 8.27 -12.45 -5.76
CA ILE A 135 9.24 -12.52 -4.64
C ILE A 135 8.82 -13.57 -3.61
N ASP A 136 7.54 -13.58 -3.25
CA ASP A 136 6.93 -14.50 -2.29
C ASP A 136 5.72 -15.21 -2.92
N PRO A 137 5.96 -16.34 -3.63
CA PRO A 137 4.88 -17.07 -4.33
C PRO A 137 3.83 -17.67 -3.40
N ASN A 138 4.10 -17.72 -2.08
CA ASN A 138 3.19 -18.24 -1.07
C ASN A 138 2.45 -17.16 -0.30
N ASN A 139 2.55 -15.90 -0.71
CA ASN A 139 1.87 -14.79 -0.08
C ASN A 139 0.37 -14.84 -0.35
N ILE A 140 -0.36 -15.48 0.56
CA ILE A 140 -1.81 -15.71 0.43
C ILE A 140 -2.58 -14.38 0.31
N GLU A 141 -2.17 -13.34 1.03
CA GLU A 141 -2.82 -12.03 1.00
C GLU A 141 -2.69 -11.37 -0.38
N ALA A 142 -1.47 -11.35 -0.93
CA ALA A 142 -1.21 -10.80 -2.25
C ALA A 142 -1.99 -11.56 -3.34
N ILE A 143 -2.00 -12.91 -3.29
CA ILE A 143 -2.72 -13.73 -4.26
C ILE A 143 -4.23 -13.51 -4.16
N LYS A 144 -4.79 -13.43 -2.95
CA LYS A 144 -6.23 -13.15 -2.74
C LYS A 144 -6.61 -11.78 -3.26
N THR A 145 -5.80 -10.77 -2.98
CA THR A 145 -6.04 -9.39 -3.44
C THR A 145 -5.97 -9.32 -4.95
N ALA A 146 -4.91 -9.87 -5.57
CA ALA A 146 -4.77 -9.92 -7.03
C ALA A 146 -5.94 -10.68 -7.69
N LYS A 147 -6.34 -11.83 -7.16
CA LYS A 147 -7.49 -12.60 -7.64
C LYS A 147 -8.77 -11.76 -7.66
N ASN A 148 -9.06 -11.05 -6.57
CA ASN A 148 -10.26 -10.23 -6.47
C ASN A 148 -10.23 -9.05 -7.45
N ILE A 149 -9.07 -8.42 -7.62
CA ILE A 149 -8.88 -7.35 -8.60
C ILE A 149 -9.09 -7.89 -10.02
N TYR A 150 -8.45 -9.00 -10.40
CA TYR A 150 -8.62 -9.60 -11.72
C TYR A 150 -10.07 -9.99 -12.03
N TYR A 151 -10.80 -10.51 -11.03
CA TYR A 151 -12.22 -10.76 -11.17
C TYR A 151 -13.02 -9.48 -11.45
N THR A 152 -12.72 -8.41 -10.73
CA THR A 152 -13.45 -7.14 -10.85
C THR A 152 -13.18 -6.42 -12.18
N ILE A 153 -11.96 -6.54 -12.72
CA ILE A 153 -11.61 -5.93 -14.02
C ILE A 153 -11.86 -6.85 -15.20
N ASP A 154 -12.55 -7.99 -14.99
CA ASP A 154 -12.92 -9.01 -15.99
C ASP A 154 -11.71 -9.68 -16.69
N ASP A 155 -10.56 -9.77 -16.01
CA ASP A 155 -9.41 -10.57 -16.46
C ASP A 155 -9.56 -12.02 -15.97
N ILE A 156 -10.38 -12.77 -16.68
CA ILE A 156 -10.77 -14.14 -16.29
C ILE A 156 -9.58 -15.10 -16.31
N ASP A 157 -8.62 -14.91 -17.16
CA ASP A 157 -7.47 -15.82 -17.26
C ASP A 157 -6.55 -15.65 -16.06
N LYS A 158 -6.22 -14.42 -15.69
CA LYS A 158 -5.43 -14.10 -14.48
C LYS A 158 -6.19 -14.46 -13.19
N PHE A 159 -7.50 -14.24 -13.14
CA PHE A 159 -8.34 -14.71 -12.04
C PHE A 159 -8.21 -16.23 -11.81
N LYS A 160 -8.32 -17.05 -12.89
CA LYS A 160 -8.17 -18.51 -12.82
C LYS A 160 -6.77 -18.91 -12.34
N GLU A 161 -5.72 -18.25 -12.85
CA GLU A 161 -4.34 -18.47 -12.41
C GLU A 161 -4.20 -18.27 -10.90
N MET A 162 -4.66 -17.13 -10.37
CA MET A 162 -4.59 -16.83 -8.93
C MET A 162 -5.45 -17.79 -8.11
N ASN A 163 -6.61 -18.18 -8.61
CA ASN A 163 -7.47 -19.15 -7.92
C ASN A 163 -6.82 -20.54 -7.82
N THR A 164 -6.14 -21.00 -8.88
CA THR A 164 -5.40 -22.27 -8.86
C THR A 164 -4.25 -22.21 -7.85
N LYS A 165 -3.47 -21.13 -7.84
CA LYS A 165 -2.40 -20.93 -6.84
C LYS A 165 -2.92 -21.01 -5.41
N LEU A 166 -4.06 -20.40 -5.11
CA LEU A 166 -4.66 -20.49 -3.77
C LEU A 166 -5.05 -21.91 -3.40
N GLN A 167 -5.66 -22.67 -4.32
CA GLN A 167 -6.04 -24.06 -4.08
C GLN A 167 -4.83 -24.96 -3.82
N GLU A 168 -3.70 -24.70 -4.48
CA GLU A 168 -2.44 -25.43 -4.27
C GLU A 168 -1.83 -25.15 -2.90
N LEU A 169 -2.01 -23.92 -2.35
CA LEU A 169 -1.51 -23.55 -1.03
C LEU A 169 -2.41 -24.03 0.13
N GLU A 170 -3.67 -24.34 -0.14
CA GLU A 170 -4.64 -24.79 0.87
C GLU A 170 -4.68 -26.33 1.02
N ASN A 171 -4.00 -27.07 0.12
CA ASN A 171 -3.90 -28.54 0.13
C ASN A 171 -2.55 -29.02 0.70
#